data_106eafcfc3a4aed6ea0bd37ee4b7ec25
#
_entry.id   106eafcfc3a4aed6ea0bd37ee4b7ec25
#
_cell.length_a   1.000
_cell.length_b   1.000
_cell.length_c   1.000
_cell.angle_alpha   90.00
_cell.angle_beta   90.00
_cell.angle_gamma   90.00
#
_symmetry.space_group_name_H-M   'P 1'
#
loop_
_entity.id
_entity.type
_entity.pdbx_description
1 polymer ?
#
loop_
_entity_poly.entity_id
_entity_poly.type
_entity_poly.pdbx_seq_one_letter_code
_entity_poly.pdbx_strand_id
1 'polypeptide(L)'
;MKYALIYKYSLTKIILLIIAITSQLSAQYKNAYWAEYGNNPVLIQQRNNGSSQTLKFVAFKDGMLVAELAGGIGEVSLPVSESMTKSLRLDNSAMPEIKRMTESQNYIGALSLLRPKAYPLIKFHQVPNSFRQLHQPIQELINILIDAGEYEEAEDVLSRITLDKVDLKYSESAIRLMNAYLLGGKIGASAKMAKTLPVQGTYASNISSIVEAADTLRASGEYQAVIPLYREIEKVVPQASKDNVRMWLAYCLVLADRLDEANPIIDSLKEPASKDRLFSLYKLLQGSREHSNGNYNQALDVLTRGFVRAQTSYDWVPEMLYLIGDCYARATDTVAARNVWTEIAILYPESPWAGRAESSLAELPIPKQSTDQ
;
A
#
# COMPACT_ATOMS: atom_id res chain seq x y z
N MET A 1 -3.33 -9.68 -42.64
CA MET A 1 -2.33 -9.71 -41.55
C MET A 1 -1.45 -8.46 -41.43
N LYS A 2 -0.97 -7.82 -42.49
CA LYS A 2 -0.10 -6.61 -42.40
C LYS A 2 -0.75 -5.37 -41.75
N TYR A 3 -2.03 -5.13 -41.95
CA TYR A 3 -2.73 -3.96 -41.40
C TYR A 3 -3.00 -4.04 -39.89
N ALA A 4 -3.17 -5.22 -39.31
CA ALA A 4 -3.36 -5.40 -37.88
C ALA A 4 -2.08 -5.13 -37.04
N LEU A 5 -0.90 -5.37 -37.65
CA LEU A 5 0.39 -5.08 -36.98
C LEU A 5 0.67 -3.57 -36.94
N ILE A 6 0.33 -2.83 -38.01
CA ILE A 6 0.56 -1.38 -38.08
C ILE A 6 -0.35 -0.64 -37.08
N TYR A 7 -1.58 -1.09 -36.90
CA TYR A 7 -2.51 -0.50 -35.92
C TYR A 7 -2.05 -0.75 -34.45
N LYS A 8 -1.54 -1.93 -34.15
CA LYS A 8 -1.00 -2.26 -32.82
C LYS A 8 0.22 -1.41 -32.45
N TYR A 9 1.12 -1.19 -33.40
CA TYR A 9 2.31 -0.33 -33.20
C TYR A 9 1.97 1.15 -33.02
N SER A 10 0.95 1.64 -33.71
CA SER A 10 0.46 3.02 -33.59
C SER A 10 -0.21 3.25 -32.23
N LEU A 11 -1.04 2.32 -31.76
CA LEU A 11 -1.75 2.42 -30.47
C LEU A 11 -0.78 2.41 -29.28
N THR A 12 0.24 1.55 -29.32
CA THR A 12 1.27 1.47 -28.27
C THR A 12 2.10 2.75 -28.20
N LYS A 13 2.45 3.35 -29.31
CA LYS A 13 3.16 4.65 -29.36
C LYS A 13 2.31 5.80 -28.83
N ILE A 14 1.00 5.80 -29.11
CA ILE A 14 0.07 6.81 -28.60
C ILE A 14 -0.09 6.67 -27.09
N ILE A 15 -0.23 5.45 -26.57
CA ILE A 15 -0.33 5.18 -25.13
C ILE A 15 0.97 5.61 -24.43
N LEU A 16 2.15 5.26 -24.96
CA LEU A 16 3.44 5.69 -24.41
C LEU A 16 3.61 7.22 -24.46
N LEU A 17 3.13 7.89 -25.51
CA LEU A 17 3.17 9.34 -25.61
C LEU A 17 2.22 9.99 -24.56
N ILE A 18 1.03 9.46 -24.35
CA ILE A 18 0.09 9.93 -23.34
C ILE A 18 0.69 9.74 -21.95
N ILE A 19 1.29 8.59 -21.66
CA ILE A 19 1.96 8.31 -20.37
C ILE A 19 3.14 9.28 -20.16
N ALA A 20 3.93 9.57 -21.19
CA ALA A 20 5.05 10.51 -21.12
C ALA A 20 4.56 11.95 -20.89
N ILE A 21 3.48 12.38 -21.55
CA ILE A 21 2.90 13.71 -21.39
C ILE A 21 2.27 13.85 -19.99
N THR A 22 1.56 12.84 -19.49
CA THR A 22 0.97 12.88 -18.15
C THR A 22 2.04 12.86 -17.06
N SER A 23 3.14 12.11 -17.23
CA SER A 23 4.26 12.10 -16.29
C SER A 23 5.04 13.42 -16.28
N GLN A 24 5.23 14.08 -17.43
CA GLN A 24 5.82 15.41 -17.50
C GLN A 24 4.95 16.49 -16.90
N LEU A 25 3.63 16.45 -17.16
CA LEU A 25 2.67 17.36 -16.53
C LEU A 25 2.64 17.20 -15.01
N SER A 26 2.63 15.97 -14.50
CA SER A 26 2.67 15.71 -13.06
C SER A 26 3.98 16.17 -12.40
N ALA A 27 5.12 15.99 -13.06
CA ALA A 27 6.41 16.46 -12.58
C ALA A 27 6.51 18.00 -12.58
N GLN A 28 5.90 18.66 -13.56
CA GLN A 28 5.84 20.11 -13.64
C GLN A 28 4.89 20.71 -12.56
N TYR A 29 3.79 20.02 -12.24
CA TYR A 29 2.92 20.39 -11.14
C TYR A 29 3.60 20.26 -9.77
N LYS A 30 4.32 19.17 -9.54
CA LYS A 30 5.04 18.91 -8.27
C LYS A 30 6.07 19.99 -7.91
N ASN A 31 6.70 20.61 -8.89
CA ASN A 31 7.68 21.68 -8.66
C ASN A 31 7.05 23.08 -8.53
N ALA A 32 5.85 23.31 -9.08
CA ALA A 32 5.25 24.63 -9.12
C ALA A 32 4.93 25.17 -7.70
N TYR A 33 4.28 24.40 -6.84
CA TYR A 33 3.92 24.85 -5.49
C TYR A 33 5.15 25.04 -4.59
N TRP A 34 6.20 24.23 -4.74
CA TRP A 34 7.45 24.43 -4.00
C TRP A 34 8.18 25.68 -4.43
N ALA A 35 8.18 26.01 -5.73
CA ALA A 35 8.75 27.26 -6.24
C ALA A 35 7.94 28.48 -5.77
N GLU A 36 6.60 28.35 -5.72
CA GLU A 36 5.71 29.45 -5.35
C GLU A 36 5.68 29.69 -3.84
N TYR A 37 5.57 28.62 -3.02
CA TYR A 37 5.32 28.72 -1.58
C TYR A 37 6.48 28.24 -0.71
N GLY A 38 7.57 27.71 -1.25
CA GLY A 38 8.70 27.15 -0.50
C GLY A 38 9.58 28.16 0.24
N ASN A 39 9.14 29.38 0.39
CA ASN A 39 9.83 30.45 1.13
C ASN A 39 10.00 30.11 2.62
N ASN A 40 10.95 30.77 3.28
CA ASN A 40 11.15 30.60 4.71
C ASN A 40 9.98 31.18 5.53
N PRO A 41 9.43 30.45 6.52
CA PRO A 41 8.33 30.94 7.31
C PRO A 41 8.78 32.06 8.23
N VAL A 42 7.87 33.02 8.44
CA VAL A 42 8.07 34.17 9.32
C VAL A 42 7.23 33.99 10.58
N LEU A 43 7.87 34.06 11.75
CA LEU A 43 7.23 33.98 13.04
C LEU A 43 7.47 35.28 13.82
N ILE A 44 6.54 35.58 14.71
CA ILE A 44 6.65 36.69 15.64
C ILE A 44 7.01 36.12 17.01
N GLN A 45 8.16 36.54 17.54
CA GLN A 45 8.55 36.22 18.92
C GLN A 45 8.13 37.34 19.85
N GLN A 46 7.34 37.02 20.87
CA GLN A 46 7.05 37.91 21.98
C GLN A 46 8.14 37.80 23.05
N ARG A 47 8.77 38.90 23.41
CA ARG A 47 9.77 38.97 24.46
C ARG A 47 9.14 39.28 25.83
N ASN A 48 9.81 38.89 26.90
CA ASN A 48 9.33 39.13 28.28
C ASN A 48 9.10 40.61 28.63
N ASN A 49 9.74 41.54 27.92
CA ASN A 49 9.58 42.98 28.09
C ASN A 49 8.38 43.57 27.31
N GLY A 50 7.51 42.72 26.73
CA GLY A 50 6.35 43.13 25.94
C GLY A 50 6.67 43.50 24.49
N SER A 51 7.96 43.61 24.11
CA SER A 51 8.31 43.86 22.70
C SER A 51 8.17 42.60 21.86
N SER A 52 7.97 42.75 20.55
CA SER A 52 7.97 41.66 19.59
C SER A 52 9.08 41.82 18.58
N GLN A 53 9.61 40.72 18.10
CA GLN A 53 10.53 40.71 16.96
C GLN A 53 10.09 39.68 15.92
N THR A 54 10.36 40.00 14.67
CA THR A 54 10.09 39.10 13.55
C THR A 54 11.32 38.21 13.31
N LEU A 55 11.10 36.90 13.19
CA LEU A 55 12.13 35.90 12.93
C LEU A 55 11.76 35.16 11.63
N LYS A 56 12.70 35.06 10.70
CA LYS A 56 12.56 34.25 9.51
C LYS A 56 13.30 32.93 9.72
N PHE A 57 12.56 31.83 9.87
CA PHE A 57 13.18 30.53 10.11
C PHE A 57 13.85 29.97 8.86
N VAL A 58 15.11 29.57 9.00
CA VAL A 58 15.96 29.10 7.92
C VAL A 58 16.14 27.58 7.97
N ALA A 59 16.40 27.03 9.16
CA ALA A 59 16.67 25.61 9.36
C ALA A 59 16.27 25.13 10.75
N PHE A 60 16.15 23.80 10.90
CA PHE A 60 16.13 23.11 12.16
C PHE A 60 17.31 22.11 12.17
N LYS A 61 18.23 22.28 13.10
CA LYS A 61 19.45 21.51 13.23
C LYS A 61 19.79 21.25 14.70
N ASP A 62 20.16 20.04 15.06
CA ASP A 62 20.65 19.67 16.40
C ASP A 62 19.72 20.11 17.55
N GLY A 63 18.40 20.02 17.34
CA GLY A 63 17.38 20.45 18.29
C GLY A 63 17.20 21.98 18.39
N MET A 64 17.86 22.74 17.52
CA MET A 64 17.81 24.19 17.48
C MET A 64 17.06 24.70 16.24
N LEU A 65 16.19 25.69 16.40
CA LEU A 65 15.64 26.47 15.31
C LEU A 65 16.61 27.60 14.96
N VAL A 66 17.08 27.61 13.73
CA VAL A 66 17.92 28.70 13.20
C VAL A 66 17.02 29.72 12.52
N ALA A 67 17.13 30.97 12.94
CA ALA A 67 16.36 32.07 12.41
C ALA A 67 17.25 33.25 12.02
N GLU A 68 16.93 33.88 10.89
CA GLU A 68 17.48 35.14 10.45
C GLU A 68 16.72 36.29 11.14
N LEU A 69 17.48 37.24 11.68
CA LEU A 69 16.91 38.46 12.30
C LEU A 69 16.42 39.42 11.21
N ALA A 70 15.36 40.16 11.55
CA ALA A 70 14.84 41.21 10.66
C ALA A 70 15.95 42.18 10.22
N GLY A 71 16.03 42.45 8.91
CA GLY A 71 17.06 43.31 8.32
C GLY A 71 18.36 42.61 7.92
N GLY A 72 18.45 41.30 8.03
CA GLY A 72 19.66 40.54 7.60
C GLY A 72 20.88 40.74 8.51
N ILE A 73 20.68 41.16 9.75
CA ILE A 73 21.75 41.54 10.70
C ILE A 73 22.51 40.32 11.25
N GLY A 74 22.02 39.10 11.01
CA GLY A 74 22.64 37.86 11.43
C GLY A 74 21.65 36.77 11.74
N GLU A 75 22.15 35.59 12.10
CA GLU A 75 21.36 34.42 12.49
C GLU A 75 21.37 34.22 14.00
N VAL A 76 20.29 33.68 14.54
CA VAL A 76 20.16 33.27 15.92
C VAL A 76 19.70 31.81 15.97
N SER A 77 20.33 31.02 16.85
CA SER A 77 19.92 29.65 17.14
C SER A 77 19.11 29.60 18.41
N LEU A 78 17.89 29.13 18.34
CA LEU A 78 16.93 29.07 19.44
C LEU A 78 16.69 27.61 19.84
N PRO A 79 17.01 27.20 21.09
CA PRO A 79 16.67 25.86 21.56
C PRO A 79 15.15 25.71 21.62
N VAL A 80 14.64 24.59 21.10
CA VAL A 80 13.20 24.30 21.15
C VAL A 80 12.82 23.89 22.57
N SER A 81 12.30 24.82 23.33
CA SER A 81 11.79 24.63 24.70
C SER A 81 10.31 25.01 24.78
N GLU A 82 9.64 24.56 25.83
CA GLU A 82 8.22 24.89 26.03
C GLU A 82 8.00 26.42 26.17
N SER A 83 8.91 27.11 26.84
CA SER A 83 8.85 28.56 26.97
C SER A 83 9.03 29.27 25.62
N MET A 84 9.97 28.78 24.81
CA MET A 84 10.21 29.32 23.48
C MET A 84 9.00 29.09 22.57
N THR A 85 8.43 27.88 22.55
CA THR A 85 7.25 27.57 21.72
C THR A 85 6.02 28.40 22.12
N LYS A 86 5.89 28.77 23.40
CA LYS A 86 4.82 29.68 23.88
C LYS A 86 5.05 31.12 23.45
N SER A 87 6.31 31.53 23.27
CA SER A 87 6.66 32.91 22.86
C SER A 87 6.55 33.14 21.35
N LEU A 88 6.60 32.07 20.55
CA LEU A 88 6.54 32.16 19.10
C LEU A 88 5.11 32.08 18.59
N ARG A 89 4.77 32.94 17.64
CA ARG A 89 3.45 32.95 16.99
C ARG A 89 3.59 32.93 15.48
N LEU A 90 2.89 32.00 14.86
CA LEU A 90 2.59 31.99 13.43
C LEU A 90 1.35 32.85 13.17
N ASP A 91 1.31 33.47 12.00
CA ASP A 91 0.06 34.10 11.52
C ASP A 91 -0.93 32.99 11.10
N ASN A 92 -1.80 32.64 12.01
CA ASN A 92 -2.87 31.65 11.83
C ASN A 92 -4.24 32.31 11.60
N SER A 93 -4.29 33.59 11.22
CA SER A 93 -5.54 34.35 11.03
C SER A 93 -6.48 33.74 10.00
N ALA A 94 -5.95 33.03 9.00
CA ALA A 94 -6.74 32.33 7.98
C ALA A 94 -7.35 31.01 8.44
N MET A 95 -6.87 30.39 9.54
CA MET A 95 -7.30 29.06 9.95
C MET A 95 -8.81 28.91 10.22
N PRO A 96 -9.50 29.86 10.85
CA PRO A 96 -10.95 29.78 11.02
C PRO A 96 -11.71 29.76 9.69
N GLU A 97 -11.26 30.54 8.71
CA GLU A 97 -11.87 30.58 7.37
C GLU A 97 -11.57 29.29 6.59
N ILE A 98 -10.35 28.78 6.66
CA ILE A 98 -9.98 27.47 6.07
C ILE A 98 -10.89 26.37 6.62
N LYS A 99 -11.09 26.34 7.94
CA LYS A 99 -11.97 25.36 8.58
C LYS A 99 -13.41 25.47 8.06
N ARG A 100 -13.96 26.69 7.99
CA ARG A 100 -15.31 26.94 7.45
C ARG A 100 -15.45 26.47 6.01
N MET A 101 -14.44 26.73 5.16
CA MET A 101 -14.42 26.28 3.76
C MET A 101 -14.36 24.76 3.67
N THR A 102 -13.55 24.10 4.52
CA THR A 102 -13.46 22.64 4.56
C THR A 102 -14.78 22.01 4.98
N GLU A 103 -15.42 22.53 6.04
CA GLU A 103 -16.73 22.06 6.50
C GLU A 103 -17.84 22.24 5.43
N SER A 104 -17.74 23.26 4.57
CA SER A 104 -18.62 23.45 3.42
C SER A 104 -18.16 22.76 2.14
N GLN A 105 -17.14 21.88 2.21
CA GLN A 105 -16.53 21.16 1.09
C GLN A 105 -15.94 22.06 -0.02
N ASN A 106 -15.69 23.33 0.29
CA ASN A 106 -14.97 24.23 -0.62
C ASN A 106 -13.46 24.02 -0.49
N TYR A 107 -12.99 22.83 -0.91
CA TYR A 107 -11.58 22.44 -0.79
C TYR A 107 -10.65 23.34 -1.61
N ILE A 108 -11.07 23.77 -2.80
CA ILE A 108 -10.27 24.66 -3.66
C ILE A 108 -9.98 25.98 -2.94
N GLY A 109 -11.00 26.59 -2.34
CA GLY A 109 -10.86 27.80 -1.55
C GLY A 109 -9.98 27.59 -0.32
N ALA A 110 -10.21 26.49 0.42
CA ALA A 110 -9.39 26.14 1.59
C ALA A 110 -7.91 25.96 1.23
N LEU A 111 -7.61 25.22 0.16
CA LEU A 111 -6.25 24.97 -0.31
C LEU A 111 -5.54 26.24 -0.79
N SER A 112 -6.25 27.17 -1.43
CA SER A 112 -5.68 28.45 -1.87
C SER A 112 -5.15 29.30 -0.70
N LEU A 113 -5.84 29.24 0.46
CA LEU A 113 -5.42 29.94 1.67
C LEU A 113 -4.36 29.14 2.47
N LEU A 114 -4.40 27.82 2.41
CA LEU A 114 -3.58 26.97 3.27
C LEU A 114 -2.18 26.71 2.68
N ARG A 115 -2.06 26.53 1.36
CA ARG A 115 -0.77 26.28 0.69
C ARG A 115 0.31 27.29 1.06
N PRO A 116 0.08 28.62 0.97
CA PRO A 116 1.08 29.62 1.36
C PRO A 116 1.50 29.54 2.84
N LYS A 117 0.64 29.00 3.70
CA LYS A 117 0.92 28.85 5.14
C LYS A 117 1.65 27.56 5.47
N ALA A 118 1.28 26.44 4.82
CA ALA A 118 1.77 25.11 5.16
C ALA A 118 3.08 24.74 4.45
N TYR A 119 3.24 25.05 3.17
CA TYR A 119 4.44 24.69 2.41
C TYR A 119 5.76 25.19 3.03
N PRO A 120 5.85 26.45 3.50
CA PRO A 120 7.05 26.94 4.18
C PRO A 120 7.43 26.14 5.42
N LEU A 121 6.44 25.50 6.08
CA LEU A 121 6.63 24.78 7.32
C LEU A 121 7.11 23.33 7.12
N ILE A 122 6.89 22.73 5.96
CA ILE A 122 7.17 21.28 5.74
C ILE A 122 8.61 20.93 6.04
N LYS A 123 9.58 21.77 5.72
CA LYS A 123 11.00 21.54 6.04
C LYS A 123 11.30 21.53 7.55
N PHE A 124 10.37 21.98 8.38
CA PHE A 124 10.47 22.00 9.84
C PHE A 124 9.66 20.88 10.51
N HIS A 125 9.22 19.89 9.76
CA HIS A 125 8.38 18.79 10.26
C HIS A 125 9.01 18.00 11.43
N GLN A 126 10.34 18.02 11.59
CA GLN A 126 11.02 17.34 12.68
C GLN A 126 11.12 18.16 13.98
N VAL A 127 10.63 19.40 13.99
CA VAL A 127 10.50 20.17 15.22
C VAL A 127 9.59 19.43 16.19
N PRO A 128 9.89 19.37 17.51
CA PRO A 128 9.05 18.64 18.46
C PRO A 128 7.58 19.04 18.42
N ASN A 129 6.69 18.07 18.57
CA ASN A 129 5.23 18.25 18.51
C ASN A 129 4.66 19.20 19.56
N SER A 130 5.43 19.52 20.61
CA SER A 130 5.09 20.60 21.56
C SER A 130 4.86 21.95 20.84
N PHE A 131 5.46 22.13 19.66
CA PHE A 131 5.21 23.32 18.83
C PHE A 131 4.09 23.08 17.81
N ARG A 132 2.89 22.86 18.30
CA ARG A 132 1.69 22.54 17.49
C ARG A 132 1.44 23.50 16.32
N GLN A 133 1.76 24.76 16.47
CA GLN A 133 1.53 25.80 15.45
C GLN A 133 2.29 25.53 14.14
N LEU A 134 3.44 24.80 14.18
CA LEU A 134 4.16 24.41 12.99
C LEU A 134 3.54 23.17 12.31
N HIS A 135 3.02 22.24 13.09
CA HIS A 135 2.51 20.97 12.58
C HIS A 135 1.08 21.05 12.07
N GLN A 136 0.23 21.84 12.72
CA GLN A 136 -1.19 21.93 12.39
C GLN A 136 -1.45 22.32 10.93
N PRO A 137 -0.84 23.37 10.34
CA PRO A 137 -1.07 23.71 8.94
C PRO A 137 -0.62 22.61 7.97
N ILE A 138 0.46 21.88 8.30
CA ILE A 138 0.96 20.77 7.45
C ILE A 138 -0.04 19.60 7.48
N GLN A 139 -0.51 19.21 8.67
CA GLN A 139 -1.47 18.13 8.83
C GLN A 139 -2.82 18.46 8.15
N GLU A 140 -3.31 19.70 8.33
CA GLU A 140 -4.51 20.18 7.66
C GLU A 140 -4.36 20.17 6.13
N LEU A 141 -3.19 20.60 5.60
CA LEU A 141 -2.91 20.57 4.17
C LEU A 141 -3.06 19.14 3.63
N ILE A 142 -2.38 18.16 4.25
CA ILE A 142 -2.41 16.77 3.80
C ILE A 142 -3.85 16.24 3.84
N ASN A 143 -4.58 16.50 4.93
CA ASN A 143 -5.93 16.01 5.08
C ASN A 143 -6.90 16.62 4.06
N ILE A 144 -6.83 17.93 3.83
CA ILE A 144 -7.69 18.60 2.85
C ILE A 144 -7.34 18.18 1.41
N LEU A 145 -6.06 17.94 1.10
CA LEU A 145 -5.64 17.38 -0.19
C LEU A 145 -6.26 16.00 -0.43
N ILE A 146 -6.27 15.13 0.57
CA ILE A 146 -6.90 13.82 0.48
C ILE A 146 -8.41 13.94 0.28
N ASP A 147 -9.07 14.80 1.04
CA ASP A 147 -10.52 15.03 0.95
C ASP A 147 -10.92 15.66 -0.39
N ALA A 148 -10.05 16.49 -0.98
CA ALA A 148 -10.22 17.10 -2.30
C ALA A 148 -9.93 16.12 -3.47
N GLY A 149 -9.34 14.94 -3.21
CA GLY A 149 -8.89 14.02 -4.25
C GLY A 149 -7.54 14.39 -4.90
N GLU A 150 -6.83 15.37 -4.36
CA GLU A 150 -5.50 15.83 -4.84
C GLU A 150 -4.38 14.90 -4.31
N TYR A 151 -4.52 13.61 -4.62
CA TYR A 151 -3.70 12.54 -4.04
C TYR A 151 -2.21 12.64 -4.41
N GLU A 152 -1.89 13.09 -5.62
CA GLU A 152 -0.52 13.25 -6.09
C GLU A 152 0.22 14.35 -5.33
N GLU A 153 -0.48 15.45 -4.97
CA GLU A 153 0.07 16.52 -4.14
C GLU A 153 0.24 16.06 -2.70
N ALA A 154 -0.76 15.34 -2.15
CA ALA A 154 -0.68 14.76 -0.80
C ALA A 154 0.51 13.77 -0.67
N GLU A 155 0.74 12.92 -1.69
CA GLU A 155 1.89 12.01 -1.74
C GLU A 155 3.21 12.78 -1.80
N ASP A 156 3.31 13.84 -2.61
CA ASP A 156 4.52 14.66 -2.70
C ASP A 156 4.84 15.32 -1.35
N VAL A 157 3.84 15.89 -0.66
CA VAL A 157 4.00 16.46 0.67
C VAL A 157 4.45 15.41 1.67
N LEU A 158 3.78 14.26 1.74
CA LEU A 158 4.14 13.16 2.64
C LEU A 158 5.54 12.58 2.35
N SER A 159 5.97 12.53 1.09
CA SER A 159 7.29 12.03 0.71
C SER A 159 8.45 12.86 1.26
N ARG A 160 8.19 14.11 1.65
CA ARG A 160 9.17 15.03 2.23
C ARG A 160 9.16 15.01 3.77
N ILE A 161 8.28 14.24 4.36
CA ILE A 161 8.14 14.10 5.81
C ILE A 161 8.78 12.77 6.24
N THR A 162 9.67 12.83 7.23
CA THR A 162 10.32 11.66 7.80
C THR A 162 9.38 11.06 8.86
N LEU A 163 8.50 10.15 8.41
CA LEU A 163 7.36 9.64 9.19
C LEU A 163 7.77 8.95 10.52
N ASP A 164 8.96 8.39 10.61
CA ASP A 164 9.51 7.76 11.83
C ASP A 164 10.05 8.77 12.86
N LYS A 165 10.04 10.08 12.54
CA LYS A 165 10.53 11.17 13.40
C LYS A 165 9.47 12.21 13.75
N VAL A 166 8.22 11.94 13.43
CA VAL A 166 7.11 12.89 13.63
C VAL A 166 5.97 12.25 14.42
N ASP A 167 4.92 13.03 14.72
CA ASP A 167 3.73 12.53 15.42
C ASP A 167 2.99 11.46 14.60
N LEU A 168 2.36 10.52 15.30
CA LEU A 168 1.58 9.44 14.72
C LEU A 168 0.48 9.94 13.74
N LYS A 169 -0.03 11.16 13.95
CA LYS A 169 -1.02 11.79 13.07
C LYS A 169 -0.58 11.90 11.60
N TYR A 170 0.72 12.02 11.34
CA TYR A 170 1.22 11.99 9.96
C TYR A 170 1.10 10.58 9.35
N SER A 171 1.34 9.55 10.17
CA SER A 171 1.07 8.17 9.73
C SER A 171 -0.42 7.92 9.50
N GLU A 172 -1.29 8.47 10.33
CA GLU A 172 -2.75 8.40 10.13
C GLU A 172 -3.17 9.03 8.79
N SER A 173 -2.60 10.19 8.45
CA SER A 173 -2.84 10.83 7.13
C SER A 173 -2.28 10.00 5.98
N ALA A 174 -1.10 9.38 6.14
CA ALA A 174 -0.51 8.49 5.15
C ALA A 174 -1.36 7.22 4.95
N ILE A 175 -1.93 6.65 6.02
CA ILE A 175 -2.87 5.52 5.98
C ILE A 175 -4.17 5.93 5.26
N ARG A 176 -4.70 7.12 5.51
CA ARG A 176 -5.87 7.63 4.78
C ARG A 176 -5.60 7.74 3.28
N LEU A 177 -4.43 8.25 2.87
CA LEU A 177 -4.03 8.32 1.47
C LEU A 177 -3.85 6.92 0.86
N MET A 178 -3.22 6.00 1.59
CA MET A 178 -3.09 4.58 1.19
C MET A 178 -4.45 3.96 0.89
N ASN A 179 -5.42 4.15 1.79
CA ASN A 179 -6.78 3.62 1.63
C ASN A 179 -7.54 4.31 0.48
N ALA A 180 -7.36 5.63 0.28
CA ALA A 180 -7.94 6.33 -0.85
C ALA A 180 -7.41 5.79 -2.20
N TYR A 181 -6.12 5.46 -2.28
CA TYR A 181 -5.56 4.79 -3.45
C TYR A 181 -6.14 3.39 -3.66
N LEU A 182 -6.33 2.58 -2.60
CA LEU A 182 -6.98 1.26 -2.70
C LEU A 182 -8.40 1.39 -3.27
N LEU A 183 -9.22 2.27 -2.70
CA LEU A 183 -10.58 2.51 -3.14
C LEU A 183 -10.66 3.03 -4.58
N GLY A 184 -9.68 3.83 -5.00
CA GLY A 184 -9.55 4.34 -6.36
C GLY A 184 -8.90 3.37 -7.35
N GLY A 185 -8.60 2.13 -6.98
CA GLY A 185 -7.95 1.13 -7.83
C GLY A 185 -6.48 1.44 -8.16
N LYS A 186 -5.85 2.43 -7.50
CA LYS A 186 -4.43 2.80 -7.69
C LYS A 186 -3.52 1.91 -6.82
N ILE A 187 -3.56 0.61 -7.08
CA ILE A 187 -2.95 -0.45 -6.26
C ILE A 187 -1.45 -0.22 -6.01
N GLY A 188 -0.68 0.09 -7.07
CA GLY A 188 0.76 0.33 -6.95
C GLY A 188 1.11 1.52 -6.06
N ALA A 189 0.30 2.58 -6.09
CA ALA A 189 0.48 3.77 -5.25
C ALA A 189 0.16 3.44 -3.79
N SER A 190 -0.90 2.66 -3.52
CA SER A 190 -1.23 2.18 -2.19
C SER A 190 -0.10 1.33 -1.58
N ALA A 191 0.39 0.34 -2.33
CA ALA A 191 1.50 -0.50 -1.89
C ALA A 191 2.78 0.32 -1.62
N LYS A 192 3.07 1.32 -2.44
CA LYS A 192 4.18 2.25 -2.24
C LYS A 192 4.01 3.04 -0.94
N MET A 193 2.81 3.57 -0.69
CA MET A 193 2.52 4.32 0.54
C MET A 193 2.63 3.44 1.79
N ALA A 194 2.10 2.21 1.76
CA ALA A 194 2.22 1.25 2.85
C ALA A 194 3.68 0.99 3.27
N LYS A 195 4.60 0.94 2.32
CA LYS A 195 6.04 0.76 2.58
C LYS A 195 6.70 1.94 3.29
N THR A 196 6.15 3.13 3.20
CA THR A 196 6.71 4.33 3.86
C THR A 196 6.30 4.44 5.32
N LEU A 197 5.29 3.67 5.75
CA LEU A 197 4.79 3.70 7.12
C LEU A 197 5.81 3.11 8.08
N PRO A 198 6.21 3.82 9.14
CA PRO A 198 7.04 3.26 10.20
C PRO A 198 6.24 2.25 11.01
N VAL A 199 6.90 1.20 11.51
CA VAL A 199 6.27 0.07 12.20
C VAL A 199 6.92 -0.29 13.54
N GLN A 200 7.87 0.53 14.02
CA GLN A 200 8.60 0.26 15.25
C GLN A 200 8.24 1.27 16.36
N GLY A 201 8.41 0.87 17.60
CA GLY A 201 8.17 1.73 18.76
C GLY A 201 6.73 2.23 18.82
N THR A 202 6.54 3.54 18.88
CA THR A 202 5.24 4.20 18.95
C THR A 202 4.38 3.99 17.70
N TYR A 203 4.97 3.57 16.58
CA TYR A 203 4.29 3.33 15.31
C TYR A 203 3.84 1.88 15.11
N ALA A 204 3.96 1.03 16.12
CA ALA A 204 3.57 -0.39 16.01
C ALA A 204 2.09 -0.58 15.63
N SER A 205 1.21 0.36 15.93
CA SER A 205 -0.19 0.36 15.51
C SER A 205 -0.37 0.40 13.99
N ASN A 206 0.59 0.92 13.22
CA ASN A 206 0.52 0.97 11.77
C ASN A 206 0.57 -0.43 11.12
N ILE A 207 1.09 -1.43 11.84
CA ILE A 207 1.18 -2.83 11.35
C ILE A 207 -0.21 -3.34 10.94
N SER A 208 -1.25 -3.07 11.74
CA SER A 208 -2.61 -3.53 11.42
C SER A 208 -3.12 -2.97 10.09
N SER A 209 -2.89 -1.68 9.83
CA SER A 209 -3.29 -1.04 8.56
C SER A 209 -2.49 -1.57 7.36
N ILE A 210 -1.21 -1.89 7.56
CA ILE A 210 -0.38 -2.49 6.51
C ILE A 210 -0.85 -3.92 6.21
N VAL A 211 -1.20 -4.70 7.25
CA VAL A 211 -1.76 -6.05 7.09
C VAL A 211 -3.08 -6.00 6.35
N GLU A 212 -3.99 -5.11 6.72
CA GLU A 212 -5.28 -4.92 6.04
C GLU A 212 -5.09 -4.55 4.56
N ALA A 213 -4.16 -3.63 4.26
CA ALA A 213 -3.81 -3.30 2.88
C ALA A 213 -3.23 -4.51 2.13
N ALA A 214 -2.34 -5.27 2.76
CA ALA A 214 -1.74 -6.48 2.17
C ALA A 214 -2.81 -7.54 1.89
N ASP A 215 -3.74 -7.78 2.82
CA ASP A 215 -4.83 -8.73 2.63
C ASP A 215 -5.80 -8.30 1.52
N THR A 216 -6.10 -7.00 1.43
CA THR A 216 -6.93 -6.43 0.36
C THR A 216 -6.26 -6.60 -1.02
N LEU A 217 -4.97 -6.29 -1.12
CA LEU A 217 -4.20 -6.48 -2.35
C LEU A 217 -4.12 -7.95 -2.77
N ARG A 218 -3.92 -8.84 -1.81
CA ARG A 218 -3.92 -10.29 -2.06
C ARG A 218 -5.28 -10.77 -2.56
N ALA A 219 -6.36 -10.34 -1.92
CA ALA A 219 -7.72 -10.69 -2.33
C ALA A 219 -8.07 -10.16 -3.74
N SER A 220 -7.46 -9.04 -4.15
CA SER A 220 -7.61 -8.47 -5.50
C SER A 220 -6.68 -9.12 -6.54
N GLY A 221 -5.89 -10.13 -6.19
CA GLY A 221 -4.97 -10.81 -7.09
C GLY A 221 -3.64 -10.06 -7.37
N GLU A 222 -3.35 -9.00 -6.63
CA GLU A 222 -2.18 -8.14 -6.82
C GLU A 222 -0.92 -8.70 -6.14
N TYR A 223 -0.62 -9.98 -6.40
CA TYR A 223 0.40 -10.75 -5.68
C TYR A 223 1.80 -10.13 -5.74
N GLN A 224 2.21 -9.58 -6.89
CA GLN A 224 3.52 -8.92 -7.01
C GLN A 224 3.63 -7.66 -6.15
N ALA A 225 2.55 -6.90 -6.04
CA ALA A 225 2.53 -5.65 -5.27
C ALA A 225 2.57 -5.92 -3.76
N VAL A 226 1.97 -7.03 -3.30
CA VAL A 226 1.84 -7.35 -1.88
C VAL A 226 3.07 -8.05 -1.28
N ILE A 227 3.85 -8.79 -2.07
CA ILE A 227 5.05 -9.50 -1.60
C ILE A 227 5.97 -8.60 -0.74
N PRO A 228 6.35 -7.39 -1.18
CA PRO A 228 7.17 -6.51 -0.34
C PRO A 228 6.54 -6.13 0.99
N LEU A 229 5.21 -6.03 1.08
CA LEU A 229 4.51 -5.70 2.32
C LEU A 229 4.60 -6.85 3.32
N TYR A 230 4.33 -8.09 2.90
CA TYR A 230 4.48 -9.24 3.78
C TYR A 230 5.92 -9.42 4.27
N ARG A 231 6.93 -9.08 3.46
CA ARG A 231 8.34 -9.08 3.90
C ARG A 231 8.63 -8.06 4.99
N GLU A 232 8.03 -6.86 4.93
CA GLU A 232 8.17 -5.86 5.99
C GLU A 232 7.40 -6.27 7.25
N ILE A 233 6.18 -6.79 7.09
CA ILE A 233 5.37 -7.31 8.19
C ILE A 233 6.12 -8.44 8.93
N GLU A 234 6.74 -9.40 8.20
CA GLU A 234 7.50 -10.51 8.78
C GLU A 234 8.62 -10.05 9.75
N LYS A 235 9.27 -8.93 9.44
CA LYS A 235 10.37 -8.40 10.26
C LYS A 235 9.91 -7.91 11.63
N VAL A 236 8.66 -7.46 11.75
CA VAL A 236 8.15 -6.72 12.90
C VAL A 236 7.11 -7.47 13.72
N VAL A 237 6.47 -8.49 13.15
CA VAL A 237 5.49 -9.29 13.90
C VAL A 237 6.15 -10.17 14.97
N PRO A 238 5.43 -10.45 16.08
CA PRO A 238 5.88 -11.41 17.08
C PRO A 238 6.18 -12.78 16.48
N GLN A 239 7.13 -13.52 17.07
CA GLN A 239 7.55 -14.84 16.59
C GLN A 239 6.37 -15.82 16.40
N ALA A 240 5.37 -15.76 17.27
CA ALA A 240 4.17 -16.60 17.18
C ALA A 240 3.31 -16.36 15.92
N SER A 241 3.43 -15.16 15.31
CA SER A 241 2.67 -14.78 14.11
C SER A 241 3.48 -14.91 12.83
N LYS A 242 4.79 -15.17 12.93
CA LYS A 242 5.68 -15.20 11.76
C LYS A 242 5.29 -16.28 10.75
N ASP A 243 4.97 -17.48 11.21
CA ASP A 243 4.60 -18.58 10.31
C ASP A 243 3.34 -18.26 9.50
N ASN A 244 2.36 -17.55 10.10
CA ASN A 244 1.17 -17.10 9.39
C ASN A 244 1.51 -16.11 8.27
N VAL A 245 2.33 -15.10 8.58
CA VAL A 245 2.78 -14.11 7.58
C VAL A 245 3.60 -14.77 6.48
N ARG A 246 4.47 -15.71 6.82
CA ARG A 246 5.30 -16.46 5.87
C ARG A 246 4.45 -17.37 4.96
N MET A 247 3.37 -17.96 5.47
CA MET A 247 2.43 -18.69 4.62
C MET A 247 1.80 -17.80 3.57
N TRP A 248 1.32 -16.60 3.94
CA TRP A 248 0.76 -15.65 2.98
C TRP A 248 1.80 -15.12 2.01
N LEU A 249 3.03 -14.87 2.47
CA LEU A 249 4.14 -14.50 1.60
C LEU A 249 4.43 -15.61 0.58
N ALA A 250 4.53 -16.87 1.03
CA ALA A 250 4.76 -18.01 0.15
C ALA A 250 3.61 -18.18 -0.85
N TYR A 251 2.36 -18.02 -0.40
CA TYR A 251 1.19 -18.07 -1.27
C TYR A 251 1.27 -17.02 -2.40
N CYS A 252 1.56 -15.77 -2.05
CA CYS A 252 1.71 -14.71 -3.04
C CYS A 252 2.90 -14.94 -3.98
N LEU A 253 4.00 -15.51 -3.50
CA LEU A 253 5.15 -15.87 -4.32
C LEU A 253 4.82 -16.99 -5.32
N VAL A 254 4.07 -18.02 -4.89
CA VAL A 254 3.59 -19.08 -5.78
C VAL A 254 2.70 -18.51 -6.89
N LEU A 255 1.71 -17.67 -6.53
CA LEU A 255 0.79 -17.07 -7.49
C LEU A 255 1.43 -16.02 -8.39
N ALA A 256 2.58 -15.48 -7.98
CA ALA A 256 3.42 -14.58 -8.76
C ALA A 256 4.46 -15.29 -9.63
N ASP A 257 4.42 -16.64 -9.72
CA ASP A 257 5.37 -17.49 -10.45
C ASP A 257 6.83 -17.36 -9.97
N ARG A 258 7.02 -17.13 -8.63
CA ARG A 258 8.32 -16.96 -7.97
C ARG A 258 8.63 -18.15 -7.06
N LEU A 259 8.56 -19.36 -7.61
CA LEU A 259 8.71 -20.61 -6.88
C LEU A 259 10.08 -20.75 -6.18
N ASP A 260 11.15 -20.29 -6.82
CA ASP A 260 12.51 -20.33 -6.23
C ASP A 260 12.60 -19.57 -4.89
N GLU A 261 11.78 -18.52 -4.73
CA GLU A 261 11.71 -17.75 -3.49
C GLU A 261 10.67 -18.34 -2.51
N ALA A 262 9.62 -18.97 -3.02
CA ALA A 262 8.58 -19.59 -2.19
C ALA A 262 9.09 -20.87 -1.52
N ASN A 263 9.83 -21.74 -2.23
CA ASN A 263 10.26 -23.06 -1.77
C ASN A 263 11.02 -23.02 -0.44
N PRO A 264 12.05 -22.17 -0.24
CA PRO A 264 12.76 -22.10 1.04
C PRO A 264 11.84 -21.68 2.20
N ILE A 265 10.84 -20.83 1.93
CA ILE A 265 9.86 -20.44 2.93
C ILE A 265 8.98 -21.63 3.28
N ILE A 266 8.41 -22.31 2.28
CA ILE A 266 7.53 -23.49 2.47
C ILE A 266 8.25 -24.58 3.27
N ASP A 267 9.53 -24.86 2.97
CA ASP A 267 10.33 -25.87 3.66
C ASP A 267 10.58 -25.56 5.14
N SER A 268 10.60 -24.28 5.48
CA SER A 268 10.84 -23.80 6.85
C SER A 268 9.58 -23.64 7.68
N LEU A 269 8.37 -23.72 7.06
CA LEU A 269 7.10 -23.59 7.77
C LEU A 269 6.83 -24.81 8.64
N LYS A 270 6.35 -24.58 9.84
CA LYS A 270 5.82 -25.63 10.70
C LYS A 270 4.40 -25.95 10.26
N GLU A 271 4.08 -27.26 10.13
CA GLU A 271 2.73 -27.71 9.82
C GLU A 271 1.74 -27.28 10.92
N PRO A 272 0.69 -26.54 10.57
CA PRO A 272 -0.36 -26.18 11.53
C PRO A 272 -1.13 -27.42 12.00
N ALA A 273 -1.80 -27.32 13.14
CA ALA A 273 -2.71 -28.38 13.57
C ALA A 273 -3.85 -28.58 12.56
N SER A 274 -4.29 -29.83 12.35
CA SER A 274 -5.28 -30.19 11.33
C SER A 274 -6.66 -29.48 11.47
N LYS A 275 -6.95 -28.91 12.64
CA LYS A 275 -8.15 -28.10 12.92
C LYS A 275 -7.92 -26.60 12.68
N ASP A 276 -6.69 -26.18 12.45
CA ASP A 276 -6.36 -24.79 12.17
C ASP A 276 -6.80 -24.42 10.73
N ARG A 277 -7.33 -23.20 10.57
CA ARG A 277 -7.72 -22.68 9.27
C ARG A 277 -6.56 -22.75 8.25
N LEU A 278 -5.35 -22.45 8.69
CA LEU A 278 -4.16 -22.40 7.84
C LEU A 278 -3.61 -23.77 7.47
N PHE A 279 -4.13 -24.87 8.06
CA PHE A 279 -3.72 -26.22 7.65
C PHE A 279 -3.97 -26.49 6.17
N SER A 280 -5.15 -26.13 5.66
CA SER A 280 -5.49 -26.31 4.25
C SER A 280 -4.64 -25.43 3.33
N LEU A 281 -4.36 -24.18 3.73
CA LEU A 281 -3.44 -23.31 2.98
C LEU A 281 -2.02 -23.88 2.95
N TYR A 282 -1.51 -24.39 4.07
CA TYR A 282 -0.21 -25.05 4.13
C TYR A 282 -0.13 -26.26 3.19
N LYS A 283 -1.20 -27.08 3.15
CA LYS A 283 -1.29 -28.20 2.22
C LYS A 283 -1.39 -27.76 0.76
N LEU A 284 -2.08 -26.66 0.47
CA LEU A 284 -2.07 -26.07 -0.86
C LEU A 284 -0.65 -25.69 -1.29
N LEU A 285 0.10 -24.99 -0.44
CA LEU A 285 1.49 -24.60 -0.75
C LEU A 285 2.40 -25.81 -1.03
N GLN A 286 2.31 -26.84 -0.19
CA GLN A 286 3.04 -28.07 -0.41
C GLN A 286 2.63 -28.78 -1.70
N GLY A 287 1.32 -28.87 -1.95
CA GLY A 287 0.77 -29.49 -3.16
C GLY A 287 1.13 -28.74 -4.44
N SER A 288 1.09 -27.40 -4.42
CA SER A 288 1.50 -26.54 -5.54
C SER A 288 2.98 -26.76 -5.88
N ARG A 289 3.84 -26.89 -4.87
CA ARG A 289 5.26 -27.20 -5.08
C ARG A 289 5.46 -28.56 -5.74
N GLU A 290 4.81 -29.61 -5.20
CA GLU A 290 4.90 -30.96 -5.78
C GLU A 290 4.34 -31.00 -7.22
N HIS A 291 3.24 -30.29 -7.46
CA HIS A 291 2.65 -30.15 -8.79
C HIS A 291 3.63 -29.48 -9.76
N SER A 292 4.27 -28.39 -9.37
CA SER A 292 5.26 -27.67 -10.19
C SER A 292 6.51 -28.53 -10.48
N ASN A 293 6.86 -29.42 -9.55
CA ASN A 293 7.95 -30.39 -9.74
C ASN A 293 7.56 -31.60 -10.63
N GLY A 294 6.30 -31.68 -11.08
CA GLY A 294 5.78 -32.79 -11.85
C GLY A 294 5.42 -34.05 -11.03
N ASN A 295 5.44 -33.96 -9.72
CA ASN A 295 5.12 -35.05 -8.79
C ASN A 295 3.59 -35.13 -8.54
N TYR A 296 2.82 -35.32 -9.62
CA TYR A 296 1.35 -35.18 -9.59
C TYR A 296 0.62 -36.10 -8.60
N ASN A 297 1.09 -37.34 -8.42
CA ASN A 297 0.50 -38.25 -7.43
C ASN A 297 0.72 -37.77 -5.99
N GLN A 298 1.91 -37.25 -5.69
CA GLN A 298 2.22 -36.70 -4.38
C GLN A 298 1.45 -35.38 -4.13
N ALA A 299 1.39 -34.53 -5.16
CA ALA A 299 0.57 -33.31 -5.14
C ALA A 299 -0.89 -33.63 -4.83
N LEU A 300 -1.48 -34.62 -5.51
CA LEU A 300 -2.85 -35.06 -5.30
C LEU A 300 -3.10 -35.52 -3.87
N ASP A 301 -2.22 -36.35 -3.28
CA ASP A 301 -2.35 -36.84 -1.89
C ASP A 301 -2.32 -35.64 -0.91
N VAL A 302 -1.38 -34.72 -1.09
CA VAL A 302 -1.23 -33.55 -0.21
C VAL A 302 -2.44 -32.59 -0.32
N LEU A 303 -2.86 -32.28 -1.56
CA LEU A 303 -3.99 -31.37 -1.82
C LEU A 303 -5.30 -31.93 -1.30
N THR A 304 -5.58 -33.22 -1.50
CA THR A 304 -6.80 -33.85 -1.00
C THR A 304 -6.85 -33.89 0.52
N ARG A 305 -5.74 -34.14 1.22
CA ARG A 305 -5.67 -34.01 2.70
C ARG A 305 -5.98 -32.58 3.16
N GLY A 306 -5.52 -31.56 2.42
CA GLY A 306 -5.86 -30.16 2.69
C GLY A 306 -7.31 -29.86 2.45
N PHE A 307 -7.87 -30.33 1.33
CA PHE A 307 -9.26 -30.08 0.93
C PHE A 307 -10.28 -30.64 1.94
N VAL A 308 -10.08 -31.85 2.40
CA VAL A 308 -10.97 -32.50 3.41
C VAL A 308 -11.07 -31.67 4.72
N ARG A 309 -10.11 -30.80 4.99
CA ARG A 309 -10.06 -29.93 6.17
C ARG A 309 -10.41 -28.48 5.87
N ALA A 310 -10.54 -28.12 4.60
CA ALA A 310 -10.89 -26.76 4.20
C ALA A 310 -12.40 -26.50 4.38
N GLN A 311 -12.74 -25.27 4.73
CA GLN A 311 -14.10 -24.78 4.57
C GLN A 311 -14.27 -24.29 3.14
N THR A 312 -15.41 -24.56 2.53
CA THR A 312 -15.69 -24.16 1.13
C THR A 312 -15.66 -22.64 0.91
N SER A 313 -15.78 -21.85 1.96
CA SER A 313 -15.71 -20.39 1.95
C SER A 313 -14.29 -19.82 1.94
N TYR A 314 -13.25 -20.66 2.02
CA TYR A 314 -11.87 -20.13 1.97
C TYR A 314 -11.48 -19.75 0.54
N ASP A 315 -10.87 -18.59 0.39
CA ASP A 315 -10.51 -17.99 -0.92
C ASP A 315 -9.60 -18.89 -1.77
N TRP A 316 -8.83 -19.78 -1.14
CA TRP A 316 -7.89 -20.69 -1.82
C TRP A 316 -8.45 -22.06 -2.19
N VAL A 317 -9.71 -22.35 -1.83
CA VAL A 317 -10.35 -23.65 -2.13
C VAL A 317 -10.53 -23.85 -3.66
N PRO A 318 -10.99 -22.86 -4.43
CA PRO A 318 -11.10 -23.03 -5.88
C PRO A 318 -9.76 -23.35 -6.55
N GLU A 319 -8.65 -22.75 -6.08
CA GLU A 319 -7.30 -23.07 -6.56
C GLU A 319 -6.93 -24.52 -6.23
N MET A 320 -7.17 -24.93 -4.98
CA MET A 320 -6.88 -26.29 -4.54
C MET A 320 -7.63 -27.32 -5.39
N LEU A 321 -8.91 -27.10 -5.65
CA LEU A 321 -9.71 -27.95 -6.54
C LEU A 321 -9.16 -27.95 -7.96
N TYR A 322 -8.76 -26.78 -8.49
CA TYR A 322 -8.19 -26.70 -9.83
C TYR A 322 -6.94 -27.58 -9.96
N LEU A 323 -6.01 -27.49 -9.00
CA LEU A 323 -4.80 -28.31 -8.99
C LEU A 323 -5.09 -29.80 -8.80
N ILE A 324 -6.10 -30.16 -7.99
CA ILE A 324 -6.55 -31.56 -7.86
C ILE A 324 -7.04 -32.08 -9.23
N GLY A 325 -7.86 -31.28 -9.93
CA GLY A 325 -8.32 -31.63 -11.28
C GLY A 325 -7.17 -31.78 -12.27
N ASP A 326 -6.18 -30.89 -12.26
CA ASP A 326 -5.00 -30.99 -13.12
C ASP A 326 -4.14 -32.22 -12.79
N CYS A 327 -3.97 -32.57 -11.52
CA CYS A 327 -3.31 -33.81 -11.11
C CYS A 327 -4.02 -35.05 -11.69
N TYR A 328 -5.35 -35.12 -11.64
CA TYR A 328 -6.13 -36.18 -12.25
C TYR A 328 -5.96 -36.22 -13.78
N ALA A 329 -6.01 -35.08 -14.44
CA ALA A 329 -5.80 -35.00 -15.89
C ALA A 329 -4.40 -35.49 -16.29
N ARG A 330 -3.36 -35.14 -15.55
CA ARG A 330 -1.97 -35.60 -15.75
C ARG A 330 -1.81 -37.09 -15.47
N ALA A 331 -2.59 -37.63 -14.54
CA ALA A 331 -2.66 -39.07 -14.26
C ALA A 331 -3.58 -39.83 -15.25
N THR A 332 -4.07 -39.18 -16.30
CA THR A 332 -4.98 -39.76 -17.32
C THR A 332 -6.38 -40.12 -16.83
N ASP A 333 -6.76 -39.73 -15.59
CA ASP A 333 -8.12 -39.87 -15.09
C ASP A 333 -8.96 -38.65 -15.51
N THR A 334 -9.35 -38.65 -16.78
CA THR A 334 -10.13 -37.56 -17.39
C THR A 334 -11.54 -37.43 -16.81
N VAL A 335 -12.09 -38.50 -16.21
CA VAL A 335 -13.43 -38.47 -15.59
C VAL A 335 -13.36 -37.72 -14.25
N ALA A 336 -12.39 -38.06 -13.40
CA ALA A 336 -12.21 -37.36 -12.13
C ALA A 336 -11.83 -35.89 -12.37
N ALA A 337 -10.93 -35.59 -13.29
CA ALA A 337 -10.58 -34.20 -13.67
C ALA A 337 -11.82 -33.39 -14.08
N ARG A 338 -12.64 -33.95 -14.97
CA ARG A 338 -13.88 -33.32 -15.43
C ARG A 338 -14.83 -33.01 -14.28
N ASN A 339 -15.03 -33.96 -13.36
CA ASN A 339 -15.93 -33.77 -12.25
C ASN A 339 -15.46 -32.63 -11.34
N VAL A 340 -14.18 -32.61 -10.98
CA VAL A 340 -13.62 -31.58 -10.10
C VAL A 340 -13.68 -30.20 -10.75
N TRP A 341 -13.32 -30.06 -12.03
CA TRP A 341 -13.35 -28.77 -12.71
C TRP A 341 -14.78 -28.27 -12.95
N THR A 342 -15.74 -29.18 -13.18
CA THR A 342 -17.18 -28.83 -13.25
C THR A 342 -17.68 -28.30 -11.91
N GLU A 343 -17.23 -28.89 -10.79
CA GLU A 343 -17.58 -28.43 -9.44
C GLU A 343 -17.10 -26.99 -9.19
N ILE A 344 -15.90 -26.62 -9.68
CA ILE A 344 -15.40 -25.23 -9.55
C ILE A 344 -16.31 -24.26 -10.29
N ALA A 345 -16.67 -24.57 -11.53
CA ALA A 345 -17.52 -23.71 -12.36
C ALA A 345 -18.91 -23.50 -11.73
N ILE A 346 -19.45 -24.51 -11.03
CA ILE A 346 -20.77 -24.43 -10.38
C ILE A 346 -20.70 -23.73 -9.02
N LEU A 347 -19.73 -24.06 -8.17
CA LEU A 347 -19.69 -23.57 -6.79
C LEU A 347 -18.95 -22.24 -6.64
N TYR A 348 -18.07 -21.88 -7.57
CA TYR A 348 -17.22 -20.70 -7.49
C TYR A 348 -17.18 -19.91 -8.80
N PRO A 349 -18.34 -19.55 -9.39
CA PRO A 349 -18.40 -18.93 -10.73
C PRO A 349 -17.64 -17.60 -10.82
N GLU A 350 -17.55 -16.86 -9.72
CA GLU A 350 -16.85 -15.58 -9.65
C GLU A 350 -15.32 -15.72 -9.40
N SER A 351 -14.83 -16.94 -9.17
CA SER A 351 -13.42 -17.17 -8.96
C SER A 351 -12.63 -17.11 -10.27
N PRO A 352 -11.42 -16.52 -10.27
CA PRO A 352 -10.53 -16.60 -11.44
C PRO A 352 -10.22 -18.05 -11.88
N TRP A 353 -10.36 -18.99 -10.97
CA TRP A 353 -10.13 -20.42 -11.22
C TRP A 353 -11.28 -21.08 -11.98
N ALA A 354 -12.49 -20.51 -11.96
CA ALA A 354 -13.61 -21.01 -12.77
C ALA A 354 -13.31 -20.91 -14.28
N GLY A 355 -12.86 -19.75 -14.74
CA GLY A 355 -12.48 -19.58 -16.15
C GLY A 355 -11.32 -20.47 -16.59
N ARG A 356 -10.36 -20.75 -15.68
CA ARG A 356 -9.28 -21.74 -15.95
C ARG A 356 -9.82 -23.16 -16.02
N ALA A 357 -10.73 -23.53 -15.12
CA ALA A 357 -11.37 -24.84 -15.12
C ALA A 357 -12.20 -25.07 -16.38
N GLU A 358 -12.98 -24.10 -16.83
CA GLU A 358 -13.75 -24.14 -18.08
C GLU A 358 -12.83 -24.33 -19.30
N SER A 359 -11.72 -23.61 -19.36
CA SER A 359 -10.72 -23.77 -20.41
C SER A 359 -10.14 -25.18 -20.44
N SER A 360 -9.76 -25.71 -19.26
CA SER A 360 -9.22 -27.06 -19.12
C SER A 360 -10.27 -28.14 -19.45
N LEU A 361 -11.55 -27.91 -19.09
CA LEU A 361 -12.67 -28.78 -19.46
C LEU A 361 -12.84 -28.91 -20.98
N ALA A 362 -12.67 -27.80 -21.71
CA ALA A 362 -12.79 -27.77 -23.17
C ALA A 362 -11.66 -28.55 -23.87
N GLU A 363 -10.50 -28.65 -23.25
CA GLU A 363 -9.34 -29.37 -23.77
C GLU A 363 -9.39 -30.90 -23.49
N LEU A 364 -10.23 -31.34 -22.53
CA LEU A 364 -10.34 -32.76 -22.20
C LEU A 364 -11.02 -33.56 -23.35
N PRO A 365 -10.53 -34.78 -23.65
CA PRO A 365 -11.22 -35.65 -24.58
C PRO A 365 -12.67 -35.89 -24.20
N ILE A 366 -13.57 -35.81 -25.17
CA ILE A 366 -15.00 -36.11 -24.95
C ILE A 366 -15.09 -37.61 -24.56
N PRO A 367 -15.74 -37.95 -23.44
CA PRO A 367 -15.93 -39.35 -23.09
C PRO A 367 -16.63 -40.09 -24.22
N LYS A 368 -16.02 -41.16 -24.70
CA LYS A 368 -16.73 -42.06 -25.62
C LYS A 368 -17.97 -42.57 -24.92
N GLN A 369 -19.14 -42.21 -25.40
CA GLN A 369 -20.37 -42.85 -24.95
C GLN A 369 -20.19 -44.37 -25.15
N SER A 370 -20.15 -45.14 -24.07
CA SER A 370 -20.23 -46.59 -24.14
C SER A 370 -21.59 -46.92 -24.76
N THR A 371 -21.60 -47.23 -26.04
CA THR A 371 -22.72 -47.88 -26.73
C THR A 371 -22.71 -49.35 -26.33
N ASP A 372 -22.90 -49.66 -25.07
CA ASP A 372 -23.28 -50.99 -24.62
C ASP A 372 -24.75 -51.00 -24.30
N GLN A 373 -25.50 -51.49 -25.29
CA GLN A 373 -26.87 -52.00 -25.15
C GLN A 373 -26.83 -53.42 -24.60
#